data_12023145cf378101c2a3dbf5cd65c247
#
_entry.id   12023145cf378101c2a3dbf5cd65c247
#
_cell.length_a   1.000
_cell.length_b   1.000
_cell.length_c   1.000
_cell.angle_alpha   90.00
_cell.angle_beta   90.00
_cell.angle_gamma   90.00
#
_symmetry.space_group_name_H-M   'P 1'
#
loop_
_entity.id
_entity.type
_entity.pdbx_description
1 polymer ?
#
loop_
_entity_poly.entity_id
_entity_poly.type
_entity_poly.pdbx_seq_one_letter_code
_entity_poly.pdbx_strand_id
1 'polypeptide(L)'
;MQTGKAVPHFGLGGDIVNKPVKLAIISTGIAINIIGSMVSSTVKLPIFLDSVGTMLAAVLLGPWPGALTGLLGNIIQGVLTDPASIPFGVVNAVIGLVVGYLSLKRGFEDYVTPLLAGLILAILCPVVGTPIAVYLFGGVTGGGVDILYAIFLKKEMGIFTSAFLARIPANLVDKLLSAYMVMLVIRKFPPAMKMKRASV
;
A
#
# COMPACT_ATOMS: atom_id res chain seq x y z
N MET A 1 -41.25 -8.20 26.11
CA MET A 1 -40.08 -7.30 26.08
C MET A 1 -38.90 -8.11 25.63
N GLN A 2 -38.61 -8.11 24.32
CA GLN A 2 -37.43 -8.76 23.76
C GLN A 2 -36.43 -7.66 23.39
N THR A 3 -35.38 -7.53 24.17
CA THR A 3 -34.22 -6.68 23.84
C THR A 3 -33.34 -7.44 22.86
N GLY A 4 -33.62 -7.25 21.58
CA GLY A 4 -32.71 -7.71 20.52
C GLY A 4 -31.37 -6.95 20.61
N LYS A 5 -30.32 -7.59 21.12
CA LYS A 5 -28.95 -7.12 20.98
C LYS A 5 -28.63 -7.12 19.50
N ALA A 6 -28.52 -5.92 18.90
CA ALA A 6 -28.02 -5.75 17.57
C ALA A 6 -26.56 -6.27 17.55
N VAL A 7 -26.34 -7.34 16.80
CA VAL A 7 -24.99 -7.83 16.47
C VAL A 7 -24.32 -6.70 15.70
N PRO A 8 -23.11 -6.26 16.08
CA PRO A 8 -22.40 -5.26 15.30
C PRO A 8 -22.13 -5.86 13.92
N HIS A 9 -22.88 -5.41 12.91
CA HIS A 9 -22.53 -5.66 11.52
C HIS A 9 -21.13 -5.11 11.31
N PHE A 10 -20.20 -5.99 11.08
CA PHE A 10 -18.85 -5.69 10.60
C PHE A 10 -19.03 -5.16 9.16
N GLY A 11 -19.59 -3.95 9.07
CA GLY A 11 -19.92 -3.28 7.81
C GLY A 11 -18.62 -2.93 7.13
N LEU A 12 -18.30 -3.69 6.12
CA LEU A 12 -17.51 -3.20 4.98
C LEU A 12 -18.05 -1.80 4.69
N GLY A 13 -17.27 -0.75 4.79
CA GLY A 13 -17.66 0.67 4.67
C GLY A 13 -18.57 0.95 3.46
N GLY A 14 -19.82 0.57 3.59
CA GLY A 14 -20.60 0.07 2.47
C GLY A 14 -21.76 0.88 2.00
N ASP A 15 -22.37 1.71 2.81
CA ASP A 15 -23.72 2.18 2.46
C ASP A 15 -23.77 3.62 1.93
N ILE A 16 -22.66 4.34 1.88
CA ILE A 16 -22.64 5.73 1.43
C ILE A 16 -22.13 5.86 -0.02
N VAL A 17 -21.29 4.92 -0.49
CA VAL A 17 -20.72 4.95 -1.83
C VAL A 17 -21.34 3.89 -2.71
N ASN A 18 -22.04 4.29 -3.78
CA ASN A 18 -22.67 3.38 -4.75
C ASN A 18 -21.65 2.41 -5.38
N LYS A 19 -22.07 1.19 -5.73
CA LYS A 19 -21.22 0.16 -6.36
C LYS A 19 -20.36 0.70 -7.53
N PRO A 20 -20.91 1.46 -8.51
CA PRO A 20 -20.11 1.99 -9.60
C PRO A 20 -19.02 2.95 -9.15
N VAL A 21 -19.26 3.77 -8.13
CA VAL A 21 -18.26 4.69 -7.58
C VAL A 21 -17.14 3.91 -6.86
N LYS A 22 -17.48 2.84 -6.13
CA LYS A 22 -16.46 1.95 -5.52
C LYS A 22 -15.56 1.34 -6.58
N LEU A 23 -16.15 0.80 -7.65
CA LEU A 23 -15.38 0.24 -8.76
C LEU A 23 -14.49 1.29 -9.43
N ALA A 24 -15.01 2.50 -9.66
CA ALA A 24 -14.25 3.60 -10.24
C ALA A 24 -13.03 3.97 -9.37
N ILE A 25 -13.19 4.06 -8.03
CA ILE A 25 -12.09 4.34 -7.10
C ILE A 25 -11.05 3.22 -7.13
N ILE A 26 -11.46 1.95 -7.11
CA ILE A 26 -10.55 0.80 -7.18
C ILE A 26 -9.78 0.82 -8.50
N SER A 27 -10.47 0.98 -9.63
CA SER A 27 -9.83 0.99 -10.97
C SER A 27 -8.87 2.17 -11.12
N THR A 28 -9.24 3.36 -10.65
CA THR A 28 -8.36 4.54 -10.63
C THR A 28 -7.15 4.29 -9.74
N GLY A 29 -7.34 3.67 -8.55
CA GLY A 29 -6.25 3.30 -7.67
C GLY A 29 -5.26 2.33 -8.31
N ILE A 30 -5.77 1.31 -9.01
CA ILE A 30 -4.94 0.36 -9.79
C ILE A 30 -4.12 1.11 -10.85
N ALA A 31 -4.76 2.00 -11.61
CA ALA A 31 -4.08 2.78 -12.65
C ALA A 31 -2.97 3.67 -12.06
N ILE A 32 -3.24 4.36 -10.94
CA ILE A 32 -2.25 5.18 -10.23
C ILE A 32 -1.05 4.32 -9.81
N ASN A 33 -1.27 3.13 -9.26
CA ASN A 33 -0.19 2.22 -8.84
C ASN A 33 0.68 1.79 -10.02
N ILE A 34 0.06 1.38 -11.13
CA ILE A 34 0.78 0.95 -12.34
C ILE A 34 1.61 2.10 -12.90
N ILE A 35 1.04 3.30 -13.03
CA ILE A 35 1.74 4.48 -13.53
C ILE A 35 2.91 4.84 -12.60
N GLY A 36 2.69 4.87 -11.29
CA GLY A 36 3.72 5.17 -10.30
C GLY A 36 4.88 4.19 -10.36
N SER A 37 4.58 2.90 -10.43
CA SER A 37 5.57 1.83 -10.58
C SER A 37 6.35 1.95 -11.89
N MET A 38 5.67 2.21 -13.02
CA MET A 38 6.34 2.42 -14.31
C MET A 38 7.31 3.62 -14.28
N VAL A 39 6.88 4.74 -13.70
CA VAL A 39 7.75 5.92 -13.54
C VAL A 39 8.97 5.56 -12.68
N SER A 40 8.75 4.94 -11.51
CA SER A 40 9.84 4.55 -10.62
C SER A 40 10.83 3.59 -11.26
N SER A 41 10.34 2.57 -11.97
CA SER A 41 11.19 1.56 -12.63
C SER A 41 11.95 2.14 -13.83
N THR A 42 11.33 3.02 -14.61
CA THR A 42 11.97 3.65 -15.78
C THR A 42 13.14 4.55 -15.36
N VAL A 43 12.95 5.34 -14.30
CA VAL A 43 13.99 6.25 -13.79
C VAL A 43 14.95 5.54 -12.82
N LYS A 44 14.72 4.24 -12.52
CA LYS A 44 15.50 3.45 -11.55
C LYS A 44 15.56 4.09 -10.17
N LEU A 45 14.47 4.69 -9.72
CA LEU A 45 14.37 5.26 -8.37
C LEU A 45 14.47 4.15 -7.32
N PRO A 46 15.17 4.38 -6.19
CA PRO A 46 15.22 3.41 -5.08
C PRO A 46 13.96 3.47 -4.20
N ILE A 47 12.81 3.67 -4.80
CA ILE A 47 11.46 3.68 -4.22
C ILE A 47 10.50 2.96 -5.17
N PHE A 48 9.30 2.63 -4.73
CA PHE A 48 8.39 1.79 -5.53
C PHE A 48 7.27 2.60 -6.22
N LEU A 49 6.66 3.56 -5.52
CA LEU A 49 5.50 4.37 -5.94
C LEU A 49 4.29 3.57 -6.42
N ASP A 50 4.21 2.31 -6.04
CA ASP A 50 3.23 1.31 -6.46
C ASP A 50 2.03 1.18 -5.52
N SER A 51 1.92 2.04 -4.51
CA SER A 51 0.94 1.90 -3.43
C SER A 51 0.10 3.15 -3.14
N VAL A 52 0.31 4.24 -3.85
CA VAL A 52 -0.46 5.48 -3.68
C VAL A 52 -1.96 5.24 -3.91
N GLY A 53 -2.31 4.55 -4.98
CA GLY A 53 -3.69 4.20 -5.29
C GLY A 53 -4.29 3.19 -4.30
N THR A 54 -3.49 2.24 -3.81
CA THR A 54 -3.88 1.31 -2.74
C THR A 54 -4.24 2.07 -1.46
N MET A 55 -3.38 3.00 -1.02
CA MET A 55 -3.63 3.82 0.15
C MET A 55 -4.85 4.72 -0.04
N LEU A 56 -5.01 5.32 -1.23
CA LEU A 56 -6.18 6.15 -1.56
C LEU A 56 -7.48 5.36 -1.46
N ALA A 57 -7.54 4.18 -2.09
CA ALA A 57 -8.70 3.30 -2.01
C ALA A 57 -8.98 2.84 -0.57
N ALA A 58 -7.92 2.53 0.21
CA ALA A 58 -8.03 2.15 1.61
C ALA A 58 -8.61 3.26 2.48
N VAL A 59 -8.20 4.51 2.27
CA VAL A 59 -8.70 5.67 3.01
C VAL A 59 -10.14 6.00 2.65
N LEU A 60 -10.54 5.84 1.38
CA LEU A 60 -11.89 6.19 0.90
C LEU A 60 -12.91 5.06 1.12
N LEU A 61 -12.50 3.81 0.95
CA LEU A 61 -13.41 2.66 0.91
C LEU A 61 -13.21 1.65 2.05
N GLY A 62 -12.10 1.77 2.78
CA GLY A 62 -11.78 0.86 3.87
C GLY A 62 -10.70 -0.17 3.57
N PRO A 63 -10.32 -0.99 4.58
CA PRO A 63 -9.16 -1.87 4.49
C PRO A 63 -9.27 -2.92 3.39
N TRP A 64 -10.41 -3.58 3.25
CA TRP A 64 -10.59 -4.65 2.27
C TRP A 64 -10.59 -4.17 0.81
N PRO A 65 -11.32 -3.10 0.43
CA PRO A 65 -11.19 -2.53 -0.91
C PRO A 65 -9.77 -2.02 -1.20
N GLY A 66 -9.10 -1.44 -0.21
CA GLY A 66 -7.69 -1.05 -0.33
C GLY A 66 -6.79 -2.26 -0.61
N ALA A 67 -6.92 -3.34 0.16
CA ALA A 67 -6.19 -4.58 -0.04
C ALA A 67 -6.43 -5.18 -1.44
N LEU A 68 -7.71 -5.18 -1.87
CA LEU A 68 -8.07 -5.66 -3.21
C LEU A 68 -7.45 -4.80 -4.31
N THR A 69 -7.45 -3.47 -4.15
CA THR A 69 -6.80 -2.53 -5.09
C THR A 69 -5.31 -2.83 -5.22
N GLY A 70 -4.62 -3.04 -4.11
CA GLY A 70 -3.19 -3.37 -4.10
C GLY A 70 -2.91 -4.72 -4.75
N LEU A 71 -3.64 -5.76 -4.38
CA LEU A 71 -3.47 -7.11 -4.94
C LEU A 71 -3.73 -7.12 -6.45
N LEU A 72 -4.86 -6.60 -6.89
CA LEU A 72 -5.22 -6.55 -8.32
C LEU A 72 -4.27 -5.67 -9.11
N GLY A 73 -3.81 -4.55 -8.54
CA GLY A 73 -2.84 -3.66 -9.19
C GLY A 73 -1.56 -4.40 -9.56
N ASN A 74 -1.00 -5.16 -8.62
CA ASN A 74 0.21 -5.96 -8.87
C ASN A 74 -0.03 -7.12 -9.84
N ILE A 75 -1.18 -7.79 -9.77
CA ILE A 75 -1.53 -8.85 -10.72
C ILE A 75 -1.63 -8.28 -12.14
N ILE A 76 -2.38 -7.19 -12.34
CA ILE A 76 -2.56 -6.55 -13.64
C ILE A 76 -1.22 -6.03 -14.17
N GLN A 77 -0.42 -5.36 -13.34
CA GLN A 77 0.93 -4.93 -13.70
C GLN A 77 1.81 -6.11 -14.13
N GLY A 78 1.73 -7.23 -13.39
CA GLY A 78 2.50 -8.42 -13.70
C GLY A 78 2.15 -9.05 -15.02
N VAL A 79 0.88 -9.04 -15.40
CA VAL A 79 0.42 -9.54 -16.69
C VAL A 79 0.81 -8.59 -17.83
N LEU A 80 0.81 -7.28 -17.58
CA LEU A 80 1.02 -6.28 -18.63
C LEU A 80 2.50 -5.95 -18.87
N THR A 81 3.31 -5.86 -17.81
CA THR A 81 4.66 -5.26 -17.92
C THR A 81 5.75 -5.98 -17.15
N ASP A 82 5.51 -6.42 -15.94
CA ASP A 82 6.54 -6.97 -15.04
C ASP A 82 6.01 -8.15 -14.21
N PRO A 83 6.18 -9.39 -14.68
CA PRO A 83 5.72 -10.59 -13.97
C PRO A 83 6.25 -10.71 -12.54
N ALA A 84 7.41 -10.11 -12.23
CA ALA A 84 7.95 -10.13 -10.88
C ALA A 84 7.08 -9.36 -9.88
N SER A 85 6.20 -8.46 -10.33
CA SER A 85 5.29 -7.72 -9.45
C SER A 85 4.17 -8.59 -8.84
N ILE A 86 3.76 -9.69 -9.47
CA ILE A 86 2.62 -10.50 -9.03
C ILE A 86 2.74 -10.95 -7.56
N PRO A 87 3.81 -11.62 -7.12
CA PRO A 87 3.92 -12.07 -5.73
C PRO A 87 3.97 -10.90 -4.72
N PHE A 88 4.42 -9.71 -5.11
CA PHE A 88 4.38 -8.52 -4.26
C PHE A 88 2.98 -7.94 -4.07
N GLY A 89 1.97 -8.44 -4.78
CA GLY A 89 0.57 -8.12 -4.52
C GLY A 89 0.15 -8.37 -3.07
N VAL A 90 0.75 -9.36 -2.40
CA VAL A 90 0.53 -9.63 -0.97
C VAL A 90 1.03 -8.46 -0.11
N VAL A 91 2.20 -7.89 -0.44
CA VAL A 91 2.74 -6.70 0.26
C VAL A 91 1.79 -5.52 0.09
N ASN A 92 1.32 -5.30 -1.14
CA ASN A 92 0.41 -4.20 -1.44
C ASN A 92 -0.98 -4.40 -0.79
N ALA A 93 -1.45 -5.65 -0.66
CA ALA A 93 -2.66 -5.95 0.11
C ALA A 93 -2.49 -5.61 1.60
N VAL A 94 -1.34 -5.94 2.19
CA VAL A 94 -1.01 -5.56 3.58
C VAL A 94 -1.00 -4.04 3.76
N ILE A 95 -0.47 -3.28 2.80
CA ILE A 95 -0.52 -1.81 2.82
C ILE A 95 -1.97 -1.33 2.88
N GLY A 96 -2.85 -1.86 2.03
CA GLY A 96 -4.27 -1.52 2.02
C GLY A 96 -4.96 -1.79 3.35
N LEU A 97 -4.68 -2.94 3.97
CA LEU A 97 -5.24 -3.29 5.28
C LEU A 97 -4.76 -2.32 6.36
N VAL A 98 -3.45 -2.11 6.49
CA VAL A 98 -2.88 -1.24 7.53
C VAL A 98 -3.40 0.19 7.42
N VAL A 99 -3.33 0.79 6.22
CA VAL A 99 -3.79 2.16 5.99
C VAL A 99 -5.30 2.28 6.21
N GLY A 100 -6.07 1.31 5.74
CA GLY A 100 -7.52 1.31 5.93
C GLY A 100 -7.93 1.21 7.40
N TYR A 101 -7.30 0.35 8.19
CA TYR A 101 -7.59 0.26 9.63
C TYR A 101 -7.14 1.51 10.39
N LEU A 102 -6.00 2.10 10.05
CA LEU A 102 -5.56 3.36 10.66
C LEU A 102 -6.51 4.50 10.32
N SER A 103 -6.95 4.57 9.07
CA SER A 103 -7.91 5.59 8.61
C SER A 103 -9.26 5.48 9.31
N LEU A 104 -9.78 4.25 9.53
CA LEU A 104 -11.01 4.02 10.28
C LEU A 104 -10.93 4.55 11.71
N LYS A 105 -9.80 4.35 12.38
CA LYS A 105 -9.61 4.73 13.78
C LYS A 105 -9.32 6.21 13.97
N ARG A 106 -8.50 6.80 13.12
CA ARG A 106 -7.91 8.14 13.33
C ARG A 106 -8.30 9.16 12.25
N GLY A 107 -8.78 8.70 11.09
CA GLY A 107 -8.87 9.51 9.88
C GLY A 107 -7.50 9.60 9.20
N PHE A 108 -7.42 10.30 8.07
CA PHE A 108 -6.18 10.43 7.29
C PHE A 108 -5.90 11.89 6.87
N GLU A 109 -6.49 12.84 7.56
CA GLU A 109 -6.42 14.27 7.24
C GLU A 109 -5.38 15.03 8.08
N ASP A 110 -4.99 14.47 9.22
CA ASP A 110 -3.94 15.00 10.09
C ASP A 110 -2.54 14.64 9.56
N TYR A 111 -1.50 15.18 10.17
CA TYR A 111 -0.12 14.84 9.81
C TYR A 111 0.40 13.60 10.53
N VAL A 112 -0.25 13.19 11.60
CA VAL A 112 0.22 12.10 12.47
C VAL A 112 -0.14 10.73 11.88
N THR A 113 -1.35 10.57 11.33
CA THR A 113 -1.79 9.29 10.79
C THR A 113 -0.98 8.84 9.56
N PRO A 114 -0.69 9.70 8.56
CA PRO A 114 0.23 9.36 7.47
C PRO A 114 1.65 9.04 7.95
N LEU A 115 2.16 9.78 8.94
CA LEU A 115 3.46 9.49 9.54
C LEU A 115 3.48 8.08 10.16
N LEU A 116 2.50 7.76 11.01
CA LEU A 116 2.38 6.44 11.62
C LEU A 116 2.24 5.33 10.57
N ALA A 117 1.40 5.54 9.56
CA ALA A 117 1.25 4.59 8.46
C ALA A 117 2.58 4.35 7.75
N GLY A 118 3.29 5.40 7.37
CA GLY A 118 4.60 5.32 6.71
C GLY A 118 5.64 4.59 7.55
N LEU A 119 5.74 4.89 8.85
CA LEU A 119 6.69 4.23 9.76
C LEU A 119 6.37 2.74 9.97
N ILE A 120 5.10 2.38 10.17
CA ILE A 120 4.68 0.98 10.30
C ILE A 120 5.01 0.22 9.01
N LEU A 121 4.66 0.79 7.86
CA LEU A 121 4.87 0.16 6.57
C LEU A 121 6.35 0.09 6.17
N ALA A 122 7.19 1.05 6.62
CA ALA A 122 8.64 1.02 6.40
C ALA A 122 9.30 -0.26 6.96
N ILE A 123 8.71 -0.85 7.98
CA ILE A 123 9.16 -2.12 8.58
C ILE A 123 8.36 -3.31 8.05
N LEU A 124 7.03 -3.19 8.00
CA LEU A 124 6.15 -4.30 7.66
C LEU A 124 6.30 -4.74 6.19
N CYS A 125 6.49 -3.79 5.26
CA CYS A 125 6.70 -4.12 3.85
C CYS A 125 8.01 -4.91 3.62
N PRO A 126 9.18 -4.54 4.18
CA PRO A 126 10.37 -5.37 4.13
C PRO A 126 10.20 -6.75 4.79
N VAL A 127 9.50 -6.84 5.91
CA VAL A 127 9.25 -8.13 6.59
C VAL A 127 8.50 -9.10 5.68
N VAL A 128 7.47 -8.64 4.97
CA VAL A 128 6.69 -9.47 4.04
C VAL A 128 7.38 -9.61 2.68
N GLY A 129 7.97 -8.54 2.15
CA GLY A 129 8.51 -8.49 0.79
C GLY A 129 9.91 -9.08 0.64
N THR A 130 10.74 -9.09 1.70
CA THR A 130 12.10 -9.65 1.61
C THR A 130 12.10 -11.17 1.38
N PRO A 131 11.29 -11.97 2.10
CA PRO A 131 11.17 -13.39 1.78
C PRO A 131 10.78 -13.62 0.32
N ILE A 132 9.81 -12.89 -0.20
CA ILE A 132 9.39 -12.98 -1.61
C ILE A 132 10.59 -12.68 -2.54
N ALA A 133 11.28 -11.56 -2.29
CA ALA A 133 12.40 -11.15 -3.12
C ALA A 133 13.58 -12.15 -3.09
N VAL A 134 13.88 -12.70 -1.91
CA VAL A 134 15.01 -13.62 -1.77
C VAL A 134 14.69 -15.00 -2.31
N TYR A 135 13.56 -15.58 -1.92
CA TYR A 135 13.23 -16.96 -2.27
C TYR A 135 12.75 -17.12 -3.72
N LEU A 136 12.11 -16.10 -4.31
CA LEU A 136 11.65 -16.19 -5.69
C LEU A 136 12.63 -15.57 -6.69
N PHE A 137 13.43 -14.59 -6.28
CA PHE A 137 14.25 -13.78 -7.20
C PHE A 137 15.73 -13.66 -6.77
N GLY A 138 16.18 -14.39 -5.75
CA GLY A 138 17.57 -14.32 -5.29
C GLY A 138 17.99 -12.95 -4.73
N GLY A 139 17.02 -12.11 -4.35
CA GLY A 139 17.23 -10.76 -3.82
C GLY A 139 17.17 -9.63 -4.85
N VAL A 140 17.33 -9.93 -6.15
CA VAL A 140 17.30 -8.96 -7.25
C VAL A 140 15.91 -8.96 -7.90
N THR A 141 15.27 -7.81 -7.95
CA THR A 141 13.89 -7.67 -8.44
C THR A 141 13.74 -6.78 -9.67
N GLY A 142 14.83 -6.27 -10.23
CA GLY A 142 14.84 -5.40 -11.40
C GLY A 142 14.59 -3.92 -11.10
N GLY A 143 14.23 -3.56 -9.87
CA GLY A 143 13.96 -2.19 -9.44
C GLY A 143 15.17 -1.41 -8.97
N GLY A 144 15.01 -0.09 -8.74
CA GLY A 144 16.10 0.77 -8.25
C GLY A 144 16.63 0.40 -6.86
N VAL A 145 15.86 -0.34 -6.08
CA VAL A 145 16.28 -0.85 -4.76
C VAL A 145 17.42 -1.86 -4.85
N ASP A 146 17.61 -2.48 -6.00
CA ASP A 146 18.70 -3.43 -6.23
C ASP A 146 20.09 -2.76 -6.19
N ILE A 147 20.16 -1.45 -6.40
CA ILE A 147 21.38 -0.66 -6.21
C ILE A 147 21.81 -0.70 -4.74
N LEU A 148 20.85 -0.47 -3.83
CA LEU A 148 21.11 -0.55 -2.39
C LEU A 148 21.44 -1.98 -1.95
N TYR A 149 20.72 -2.97 -2.52
CA TYR A 149 20.99 -4.39 -2.29
C TYR A 149 22.45 -4.75 -2.66
N ALA A 150 22.92 -4.32 -3.84
CA ALA A 150 24.27 -4.57 -4.30
C ALA A 150 25.34 -3.94 -3.39
N ILE A 151 25.06 -2.74 -2.83
CA ILE A 151 25.97 -2.07 -1.88
C ILE A 151 26.12 -2.89 -0.59
N PHE A 152 25.00 -3.40 -0.03
CA PHE A 152 25.05 -4.22 1.17
C PHE A 152 25.65 -5.60 0.92
N LEU A 153 25.40 -6.19 -0.24
CA LEU A 153 25.96 -7.49 -0.61
C LEU A 153 27.50 -7.44 -0.74
N LYS A 154 28.05 -6.33 -1.26
CA LYS A 154 29.51 -6.10 -1.31
C LYS A 154 30.19 -6.04 0.07
N LYS A 155 29.45 -5.82 1.14
CA LYS A 155 29.92 -5.83 2.52
C LYS A 155 29.91 -7.23 3.14
N GLU A 156 29.79 -8.28 2.30
CA GLU A 156 29.78 -9.71 2.71
C GLU A 156 28.58 -10.07 3.64
N MET A 157 27.57 -9.22 3.66
CA MET A 157 26.31 -9.53 4.35
C MET A 157 25.58 -10.60 3.54
N GLY A 158 24.99 -11.58 4.19
CA GLY A 158 24.21 -12.62 3.54
C GLY A 158 23.07 -12.04 2.68
N ILE A 159 22.66 -12.78 1.63
CA ILE A 159 21.63 -12.35 0.65
C ILE A 159 20.37 -11.80 1.34
N PHE A 160 19.84 -12.51 2.34
CA PHE A 160 18.63 -12.10 3.05
C PHE A 160 18.83 -10.77 3.81
N THR A 161 19.93 -10.65 4.54
CA THR A 161 20.26 -9.43 5.32
C THR A 161 20.45 -8.24 4.39
N SER A 162 21.19 -8.41 3.30
CA SER A 162 21.40 -7.35 2.29
C SER A 162 20.09 -6.89 1.66
N ALA A 163 19.22 -7.83 1.30
CA ALA A 163 17.92 -7.54 0.71
C ALA A 163 16.98 -6.85 1.72
N PHE A 164 16.99 -7.26 2.99
CA PHE A 164 16.17 -6.67 4.04
C PHE A 164 16.61 -5.23 4.34
N LEU A 165 17.91 -5.02 4.57
CA LEU A 165 18.45 -3.70 4.89
C LEU A 165 18.29 -2.71 3.72
N ALA A 166 18.41 -3.16 2.48
CA ALA A 166 18.17 -2.32 1.32
C ALA A 166 16.70 -1.83 1.23
N ARG A 167 15.76 -2.67 1.64
CA ARG A 167 14.33 -2.37 1.56
C ARG A 167 13.84 -1.43 2.67
N ILE A 168 14.49 -1.35 3.81
CA ILE A 168 14.06 -0.46 4.92
C ILE A 168 14.09 1.02 4.48
N PRO A 169 15.23 1.61 4.07
CA PRO A 169 15.25 3.02 3.66
C PRO A 169 14.40 3.28 2.42
N ALA A 170 14.36 2.34 1.47
CA ALA A 170 13.51 2.45 0.29
C ALA A 170 12.02 2.54 0.67
N ASN A 171 11.54 1.64 1.54
CA ASN A 171 10.16 1.68 2.00
C ASN A 171 9.88 2.87 2.92
N LEU A 172 10.83 3.31 3.74
CA LEU A 172 10.65 4.49 4.59
C LEU A 172 10.31 5.72 3.74
N VAL A 173 11.14 6.01 2.75
CA VAL A 173 10.92 7.15 1.85
C VAL A 173 9.64 6.95 1.03
N ASP A 174 9.45 5.80 0.43
CA ASP A 174 8.32 5.48 -0.43
C ASP A 174 6.98 5.56 0.31
N LYS A 175 6.87 4.96 1.49
CA LYS A 175 5.60 4.89 2.21
C LYS A 175 5.25 6.20 2.90
N LEU A 176 6.24 6.96 3.36
CA LEU A 176 6.00 8.33 3.84
C LEU A 176 5.53 9.23 2.70
N LEU A 177 6.24 9.23 1.58
CA LEU A 177 5.87 10.02 0.41
C LEU A 177 4.45 9.68 -0.05
N SER A 178 4.16 8.40 -0.26
CA SER A 178 2.84 7.92 -0.69
C SER A 178 1.74 8.30 0.30
N ALA A 179 1.96 8.14 1.61
CA ALA A 179 0.98 8.46 2.64
C ALA A 179 0.67 9.97 2.69
N TYR A 180 1.70 10.82 2.60
CA TYR A 180 1.48 12.28 2.57
C TYR A 180 0.84 12.75 1.26
N MET A 181 1.17 12.16 0.12
CA MET A 181 0.46 12.43 -1.14
C MET A 181 -1.04 12.12 -1.00
N VAL A 182 -1.39 10.96 -0.45
CA VAL A 182 -2.78 10.58 -0.20
C VAL A 182 -3.46 11.53 0.77
N MET A 183 -2.80 11.94 1.86
CA MET A 183 -3.34 12.92 2.80
C MET A 183 -3.68 14.24 2.08
N LEU A 184 -2.78 14.75 1.24
CA LEU A 184 -3.01 16.01 0.51
C LEU A 184 -4.21 15.90 -0.45
N VAL A 185 -4.37 14.75 -1.10
CA VAL A 185 -5.52 14.47 -1.97
C VAL A 185 -6.81 14.41 -1.14
N ILE A 186 -6.82 13.64 -0.04
CA ILE A 186 -8.00 13.44 0.80
C ILE A 186 -8.50 14.75 1.43
N ARG A 187 -7.60 15.67 1.77
CA ARG A 187 -8.00 17.00 2.29
C ARG A 187 -8.90 17.77 1.33
N LYS A 188 -8.74 17.54 0.01
CA LYS A 188 -9.54 18.19 -1.03
C LYS A 188 -10.86 17.49 -1.32
N PHE A 189 -11.06 16.26 -0.82
CA PHE A 189 -12.30 15.51 -1.05
C PHE A 189 -13.45 16.03 -0.17
N PRO A 190 -14.69 16.07 -0.70
CA PRO A 190 -15.86 16.46 0.10
C PRO A 190 -16.07 15.46 1.26
N PRO A 191 -16.55 15.95 2.43
CA PRO A 191 -16.78 15.10 3.61
C PRO A 191 -17.67 13.88 3.34
N ALA A 192 -18.62 14.00 2.41
CA ALA A 192 -19.53 12.92 2.02
C ALA A 192 -18.84 11.70 1.39
N MET A 193 -17.65 11.87 0.81
CA MET A 193 -16.87 10.79 0.22
C MET A 193 -15.85 10.16 1.18
N LYS A 194 -15.68 10.75 2.35
CA LYS A 194 -14.73 10.27 3.35
C LYS A 194 -15.38 9.20 4.22
N MET A 195 -14.63 8.16 4.56
CA MET A 195 -15.12 7.12 5.46
C MET A 195 -15.51 7.71 6.83
N LYS A 196 -16.70 7.33 7.36
CA LYS A 196 -17.06 7.68 8.73
C LYS A 196 -16.11 6.98 9.70
N ARG A 197 -15.55 7.75 10.63
CA ARG A 197 -14.74 7.20 11.73
C ARG A 197 -15.58 6.19 12.53
N ALA A 198 -14.99 5.05 12.87
CA ALA A 198 -15.61 4.17 13.83
C ALA A 198 -15.74 4.94 15.16
N SER A 199 -16.97 5.09 15.67
CA SER A 199 -17.18 5.57 17.04
C SER A 199 -16.57 4.53 17.99
N VAL A 200 -15.50 4.92 18.65
CA VAL A 200 -14.88 4.15 19.75
C VAL A 200 -15.72 4.33 21.00
#